data_a4fc8f05bfdbf40d74c68eea51429e9c
#
_entry.id   a4fc8f05bfdbf40d74c68eea51429e9c
#
_cell.length_a   1.000
_cell.length_b   1.000
_cell.length_c   1.000
_cell.angle_alpha   90.00
_cell.angle_beta   90.00
_cell.angle_gamma   90.00
#
_symmetry.space_group_name_H-M   'P 1'
#
loop_
_entity.id
_entity.type
_entity.pdbx_description
1 polymer ?
#
loop_
_entity_poly.entity_id
_entity_poly.type
_entity_poly.pdbx_seq_one_letter_code
_entity_poly.pdbx_strand_id
1 'polypeptide(L)'
;MHTASLIYDDLPAQDNADFRRGNPTLHRTDTTATAELSGLYLTQQAVAEQASLQSFDAKSVLQLIHYSANVTADMCRGQAMDLQTKGEQLTLEQLNEMCYYKTGLGFEAALMMPAILAGANESEKHALKQFARHAGIAFQIKDDLLDVEGDPSELGKSPFRDEKNNNSTFVSVLGIEAAKKEMWEHYCLAMETLQVLKHNNPFLKHVLNYFVHRGY
;
A
#
# COMPACT_ATOMS: atom_id res chain seq x y z
N MET A 1 7.93 -3.91 -8.83
CA MET A 1 6.53 -3.44 -8.81
C MET A 1 6.33 -2.22 -7.90
N HIS A 2 6.69 -2.25 -6.62
CA HIS A 2 6.50 -1.10 -5.72
C HIS A 2 7.16 0.20 -6.22
N THR A 3 8.42 0.15 -6.72
CA THR A 3 9.07 1.33 -7.30
C THR A 3 8.30 1.86 -8.52
N ALA A 4 7.77 0.98 -9.36
CA ALA A 4 6.95 1.39 -10.49
C ALA A 4 5.68 2.13 -10.06
N SER A 5 4.97 1.62 -9.03
CA SER A 5 3.76 2.28 -8.53
C SER A 5 4.06 3.69 -7.99
N LEU A 6 5.19 3.88 -7.29
CA LEU A 6 5.60 5.19 -6.82
C LEU A 6 5.92 6.18 -7.96
N ILE A 7 6.55 5.68 -9.05
CA ILE A 7 6.82 6.52 -10.23
C ILE A 7 5.52 6.99 -10.88
N TYR A 8 4.54 6.08 -11.02
CA TYR A 8 3.22 6.45 -11.57
C TYR A 8 2.49 7.43 -10.67
N ASP A 9 2.48 7.18 -9.36
CA ASP A 9 1.85 8.05 -8.35
C ASP A 9 2.36 9.50 -8.43
N ASP A 10 3.68 9.65 -8.61
CA ASP A 10 4.34 10.96 -8.67
C ASP A 10 4.08 11.75 -9.96
N LEU A 11 3.52 11.12 -11.02
CA LEU A 11 3.33 11.78 -12.32
C LEU A 11 2.43 13.03 -12.22
N PRO A 12 2.62 14.01 -13.13
CA PRO A 12 1.78 15.22 -13.19
C PRO A 12 0.27 14.95 -13.34
N ALA A 13 -0.09 13.80 -13.96
CA ALA A 13 -1.48 13.39 -14.14
C ALA A 13 -2.09 12.74 -12.89
N GLN A 14 -1.31 12.51 -11.84
CA GLN A 14 -1.75 11.89 -10.58
C GLN A 14 -1.50 12.86 -9.41
N ASP A 15 -0.47 12.62 -8.58
CA ASP A 15 -0.20 13.47 -7.41
C ASP A 15 0.67 14.70 -7.75
N ASN A 16 1.30 14.72 -8.92
CA ASN A 16 2.22 15.78 -9.36
C ASN A 16 3.25 16.12 -8.28
N ALA A 17 3.86 15.09 -7.69
CA ALA A 17 4.77 15.25 -6.57
C ALA A 17 6.15 15.74 -7.04
N ASP A 18 6.68 16.79 -6.41
CA ASP A 18 8.01 17.30 -6.71
C ASP A 18 9.13 16.46 -6.11
N PHE A 19 8.87 15.87 -4.94
CA PHE A 19 9.85 15.10 -4.16
C PHE A 19 9.26 13.78 -3.67
N ARG A 20 10.11 12.74 -3.66
CA ARG A 20 9.84 11.43 -3.06
C ARG A 20 11.04 11.01 -2.22
N ARG A 21 10.81 10.76 -0.92
CA ARG A 21 11.87 10.35 0.03
C ARG A 21 13.06 11.32 0.02
N GLY A 22 12.80 12.62 -0.02
CA GLY A 22 13.81 13.68 -0.01
C GLY A 22 14.55 13.91 -1.34
N ASN A 23 14.25 13.14 -2.39
CA ASN A 23 14.81 13.32 -3.72
C ASN A 23 13.78 13.86 -4.69
N PRO A 24 14.17 14.66 -5.71
CA PRO A 24 13.27 15.05 -6.78
C PRO A 24 12.71 13.81 -7.49
N THR A 25 11.43 13.89 -7.89
CA THR A 25 10.77 12.79 -8.62
C THR A 25 11.29 12.68 -10.04
N LEU A 26 11.15 11.51 -10.66
CA LEU A 26 11.74 11.20 -11.96
C LEU A 26 11.24 12.14 -13.07
N HIS A 27 9.95 12.53 -13.06
CA HIS A 27 9.42 13.47 -14.05
C HIS A 27 9.94 14.91 -13.86
N ARG A 28 10.54 15.24 -12.69
CA ARG A 28 11.19 16.53 -12.41
C ARG A 28 12.67 16.54 -12.79
N THR A 29 13.36 15.40 -12.67
CA THR A 29 14.78 15.27 -13.05
C THR A 29 14.95 14.99 -14.54
N ASP A 30 13.93 14.44 -15.19
CA ASP A 30 13.93 14.08 -16.60
C ASP A 30 12.61 14.55 -17.25
N THR A 31 11.94 13.73 -18.01
CA THR A 31 10.67 14.04 -18.66
C THR A 31 9.54 13.16 -18.12
N THR A 32 8.29 13.63 -18.24
CA THR A 32 7.10 12.82 -17.94
C THR A 32 7.12 11.51 -18.75
N ALA A 33 7.48 11.58 -20.03
CA ALA A 33 7.57 10.40 -20.89
C ALA A 33 8.61 9.39 -20.39
N THR A 34 9.78 9.85 -19.94
CA THR A 34 10.81 8.98 -19.35
C THR A 34 10.28 8.31 -18.07
N ALA A 35 9.58 9.06 -17.22
CA ALA A 35 8.99 8.51 -16.00
C ALA A 35 7.94 7.43 -16.30
N GLU A 36 7.01 7.69 -17.24
CA GLU A 36 6.00 6.71 -17.68
C GLU A 36 6.63 5.44 -18.23
N LEU A 37 7.61 5.58 -19.14
CA LEU A 37 8.32 4.43 -19.72
C LEU A 37 9.12 3.66 -18.67
N SER A 38 9.72 4.34 -17.69
CA SER A 38 10.43 3.70 -16.59
C SER A 38 9.49 2.88 -15.70
N GLY A 39 8.31 3.41 -15.39
CA GLY A 39 7.26 2.68 -14.65
C GLY A 39 6.81 1.42 -15.41
N LEU A 40 6.54 1.55 -16.71
CA LEU A 40 6.16 0.44 -17.57
C LEU A 40 7.27 -0.62 -17.66
N TYR A 41 8.52 -0.19 -17.88
CA TYR A 41 9.68 -1.08 -17.94
C TYR A 41 9.82 -1.90 -16.64
N LEU A 42 9.78 -1.25 -15.48
CA LEU A 42 9.91 -1.93 -14.19
C LEU A 42 8.75 -2.91 -13.93
N THR A 43 7.54 -2.58 -14.38
CA THR A 43 6.38 -3.48 -14.25
C THR A 43 6.58 -4.73 -15.10
N GLN A 44 7.01 -4.58 -16.37
CA GLN A 44 7.27 -5.71 -17.26
C GLN A 44 8.48 -6.54 -16.81
N GLN A 45 9.54 -5.87 -16.35
CA GLN A 45 10.72 -6.55 -15.79
C GLN A 45 10.35 -7.41 -14.57
N ALA A 46 9.45 -6.93 -13.70
CA ALA A 46 8.97 -7.73 -12.57
C ALA A 46 8.27 -9.03 -13.02
N VAL A 47 7.51 -9.00 -14.10
CA VAL A 47 6.88 -10.21 -14.69
C VAL A 47 7.93 -11.13 -15.28
N ALA A 48 8.93 -10.59 -15.98
CA ALA A 48 10.02 -11.37 -16.56
C ALA A 48 10.83 -12.09 -15.47
N GLU A 49 11.16 -11.39 -14.38
CA GLU A 49 11.85 -11.98 -13.22
C GLU A 49 11.02 -13.11 -12.57
N GLN A 50 9.71 -12.93 -12.41
CA GLN A 50 8.84 -14.00 -11.90
C GLN A 50 8.84 -15.21 -12.79
N ALA A 51 8.76 -15.01 -14.12
CA ALA A 51 8.78 -16.10 -15.11
C ALA A 51 10.12 -16.84 -15.17
N SER A 52 11.21 -16.21 -14.74
CA SER A 52 12.56 -16.78 -14.73
C SER A 52 12.89 -17.63 -13.49
N LEU A 53 11.97 -17.77 -12.54
CA LEU A 53 12.18 -18.50 -11.29
C LEU A 53 12.29 -20.01 -11.54
N GLN A 54 13.54 -20.51 -11.61
CA GLN A 54 13.84 -21.93 -11.90
C GLN A 54 13.80 -22.83 -10.64
N SER A 55 13.86 -22.25 -9.46
CA SER A 55 13.86 -23.00 -8.19
C SER A 55 12.47 -23.46 -7.73
N PHE A 56 11.43 -23.08 -8.46
CA PHE A 56 10.03 -23.39 -8.15
C PHE A 56 9.39 -24.14 -9.32
N ASP A 57 8.37 -24.94 -9.03
CA ASP A 57 7.62 -25.64 -10.08
C ASP A 57 6.81 -24.66 -10.95
N ALA A 58 6.61 -25.02 -12.21
CA ALA A 58 5.97 -24.17 -13.21
C ALA A 58 4.53 -23.76 -12.81
N LYS A 59 3.81 -24.60 -12.06
CA LYS A 59 2.45 -24.30 -11.61
C LYS A 59 2.46 -23.18 -10.56
N SER A 60 3.37 -23.25 -9.60
CA SER A 60 3.55 -22.20 -8.57
C SER A 60 3.98 -20.87 -9.20
N VAL A 61 4.90 -20.90 -10.17
CA VAL A 61 5.33 -19.70 -10.92
C VAL A 61 4.16 -19.10 -11.71
N LEU A 62 3.35 -19.92 -12.38
CA LEU A 62 2.18 -19.44 -13.10
C LEU A 62 1.13 -18.83 -12.16
N GLN A 63 0.91 -19.43 -10.98
CA GLN A 63 0.03 -18.88 -9.96
C GLN A 63 0.54 -17.54 -9.44
N LEU A 64 1.84 -17.42 -9.21
CA LEU A 64 2.49 -16.16 -8.81
C LEU A 64 2.26 -15.05 -9.84
N ILE A 65 2.53 -15.33 -11.12
CA ILE A 65 2.35 -14.36 -12.22
C ILE A 65 0.88 -13.94 -12.32
N HIS A 66 -0.03 -14.91 -12.30
CA HIS A 66 -1.48 -14.64 -12.34
C HIS A 66 -1.92 -13.76 -11.17
N TYR A 67 -1.49 -14.10 -9.95
CA TYR A 67 -1.78 -13.33 -8.75
C TYR A 67 -1.23 -11.90 -8.85
N SER A 68 0.04 -11.74 -9.22
CA SER A 68 0.67 -10.43 -9.29
C SER A 68 0.07 -9.52 -10.36
N ALA A 69 -0.36 -10.10 -11.50
CA ALA A 69 -1.05 -9.35 -12.55
C ALA A 69 -2.42 -8.83 -12.07
N ASN A 70 -3.22 -9.69 -11.41
CA ASN A 70 -4.52 -9.29 -10.86
C ASN A 70 -4.38 -8.20 -9.78
N VAL A 71 -3.45 -8.37 -8.83
CA VAL A 71 -3.20 -7.36 -7.80
C VAL A 71 -2.78 -6.03 -8.41
N THR A 72 -1.93 -6.05 -9.45
CA THR A 72 -1.53 -4.81 -10.14
C THR A 72 -2.72 -4.13 -10.80
N ALA A 73 -3.61 -4.88 -11.45
CA ALA A 73 -4.84 -4.34 -12.04
C ALA A 73 -5.77 -3.75 -10.98
N ASP A 74 -5.95 -4.44 -9.86
CA ASP A 74 -6.77 -3.96 -8.74
C ASP A 74 -6.17 -2.72 -8.06
N MET A 75 -4.85 -2.62 -7.94
CA MET A 75 -4.18 -1.39 -7.47
C MET A 75 -4.42 -0.21 -8.42
N CYS A 76 -4.41 -0.44 -9.75
CA CYS A 76 -4.79 0.61 -10.72
C CYS A 76 -6.24 1.05 -10.52
N ARG A 77 -7.15 0.12 -10.20
CA ARG A 77 -8.54 0.45 -9.84
C ARG A 77 -8.57 1.32 -8.58
N GLY A 78 -7.82 0.99 -7.53
CA GLY A 78 -7.73 1.79 -6.31
C GLY A 78 -7.24 3.21 -6.58
N GLN A 79 -6.21 3.36 -7.42
CA GLN A 79 -5.71 4.67 -7.83
C GLN A 79 -6.75 5.46 -8.65
N ALA A 80 -7.49 4.78 -9.54
CA ALA A 80 -8.58 5.43 -10.29
C ALA A 80 -9.71 5.90 -9.36
N MET A 81 -10.06 5.12 -8.33
CA MET A 81 -11.04 5.53 -7.32
C MET A 81 -10.58 6.79 -6.58
N ASP A 82 -9.32 6.81 -6.12
CA ASP A 82 -8.73 7.97 -5.43
C ASP A 82 -8.78 9.24 -6.29
N LEU A 83 -8.40 9.13 -7.57
CA LEU A 83 -8.44 10.27 -8.50
C LEU A 83 -9.86 10.75 -8.80
N GLN A 84 -10.83 9.84 -8.92
CA GLN A 84 -12.22 10.16 -9.23
C GLN A 84 -12.96 10.80 -8.06
N THR A 85 -12.56 10.47 -6.84
CA THR A 85 -13.21 10.96 -5.62
C THR A 85 -12.53 12.19 -5.00
N LYS A 86 -11.54 12.77 -5.69
CA LYS A 86 -10.91 14.04 -5.24
C LYS A 86 -11.95 15.14 -5.09
N GLY A 87 -12.00 15.74 -3.89
CA GLY A 87 -12.97 16.77 -3.53
C GLY A 87 -14.34 16.26 -3.08
N GLU A 88 -14.55 14.95 -3.03
CA GLU A 88 -15.77 14.34 -2.50
C GLU A 88 -15.60 13.95 -1.03
N GLN A 89 -16.69 14.00 -0.25
CA GLN A 89 -16.72 13.44 1.09
C GLN A 89 -17.08 11.95 1.01
N LEU A 90 -16.12 11.08 1.30
CA LEU A 90 -16.33 9.64 1.32
C LEU A 90 -16.95 9.18 2.64
N THR A 91 -17.73 8.10 2.58
CA THR A 91 -18.10 7.33 3.77
C THR A 91 -16.89 6.53 4.27
N LEU A 92 -16.91 6.11 5.53
CA LEU A 92 -15.85 5.25 6.08
C LEU A 92 -15.69 3.94 5.29
N GLU A 93 -16.80 3.35 4.83
CA GLU A 93 -16.79 2.14 4.01
C GLU A 93 -16.08 2.36 2.66
N GLN A 94 -16.42 3.45 1.96
CA GLN A 94 -15.77 3.83 0.70
C GLN A 94 -14.28 4.13 0.89
N LEU A 95 -13.93 4.81 1.98
CA LEU A 95 -12.55 5.11 2.32
C LEU A 95 -11.75 3.84 2.62
N ASN A 96 -12.31 2.91 3.38
CA ASN A 96 -11.72 1.60 3.65
C ASN A 96 -11.52 0.77 2.37
N GLU A 97 -12.49 0.79 1.46
CA GLU A 97 -12.38 0.09 0.17
C GLU A 97 -11.27 0.71 -0.68
N MET A 98 -11.27 2.02 -0.87
CA MET A 98 -10.25 2.75 -1.62
C MET A 98 -8.84 2.51 -1.04
N CYS A 99 -8.69 2.64 0.28
CA CYS A 99 -7.43 2.39 0.97
C CYS A 99 -6.94 0.95 0.76
N TYR A 100 -7.82 -0.03 0.82
CA TYR A 100 -7.46 -1.43 0.56
C TYR A 100 -6.93 -1.61 -0.87
N TYR A 101 -7.65 -1.11 -1.88
CA TYR A 101 -7.22 -1.24 -3.27
C TYR A 101 -5.95 -0.44 -3.59
N LYS A 102 -5.82 0.80 -3.08
CA LYS A 102 -4.67 1.65 -3.34
C LYS A 102 -3.42 1.19 -2.58
N THR A 103 -3.54 0.87 -1.29
CA THR A 103 -2.42 0.63 -0.36
C THR A 103 -2.38 -0.81 0.16
N GLY A 104 -3.51 -1.33 0.64
CA GLY A 104 -3.60 -2.65 1.29
C GLY A 104 -3.16 -3.80 0.39
N LEU A 105 -3.50 -3.75 -0.91
CA LEU A 105 -3.07 -4.75 -1.89
C LEU A 105 -1.55 -4.82 -2.07
N GLY A 106 -0.83 -3.72 -1.86
CA GLY A 106 0.64 -3.73 -1.84
C GLY A 106 1.20 -4.57 -0.70
N PHE A 107 0.60 -4.46 0.50
CA PHE A 107 0.95 -5.31 1.65
C PHE A 107 0.52 -6.76 1.43
N GLU A 108 -0.67 -6.96 0.86
CA GLU A 108 -1.14 -8.31 0.52
C GLU A 108 -0.20 -8.99 -0.47
N ALA A 109 0.23 -8.30 -1.52
CA ALA A 109 1.17 -8.84 -2.50
C ALA A 109 2.51 -9.26 -1.86
N ALA A 110 3.04 -8.43 -0.94
CA ALA A 110 4.29 -8.74 -0.25
C ALA A 110 4.23 -10.03 0.59
N LEU A 111 3.05 -10.40 1.08
CA LEU A 111 2.83 -11.62 1.86
C LEU A 111 2.37 -12.81 1.00
N MET A 112 1.50 -12.57 0.05
CA MET A 112 0.90 -13.63 -0.77
C MET A 112 1.85 -14.20 -1.82
N MET A 113 2.70 -13.37 -2.42
CA MET A 113 3.66 -13.86 -3.41
C MET A 113 4.61 -14.93 -2.85
N PRO A 114 5.30 -14.70 -1.72
CA PRO A 114 6.10 -15.76 -1.10
C PRO A 114 5.26 -16.92 -0.57
N ALA A 115 4.03 -16.68 -0.08
CA ALA A 115 3.14 -17.74 0.40
C ALA A 115 2.72 -18.70 -0.74
N ILE A 116 2.48 -18.18 -1.96
CA ILE A 116 2.19 -18.98 -3.15
C ILE A 116 3.39 -19.89 -3.47
N LEU A 117 4.59 -19.33 -3.51
CA LEU A 117 5.82 -20.08 -3.81
C LEU A 117 6.16 -21.12 -2.72
N ALA A 118 5.84 -20.81 -1.46
CA ALA A 118 6.02 -21.71 -0.34
C ALA A 118 4.95 -22.82 -0.24
N GLY A 119 3.94 -22.81 -1.11
CA GLY A 119 2.85 -23.78 -1.09
C GLY A 119 1.93 -23.65 0.13
N ALA A 120 1.75 -22.42 0.65
CA ALA A 120 0.84 -22.18 1.76
C ALA A 120 -0.58 -22.67 1.46
N ASN A 121 -1.24 -23.25 2.43
CA ASN A 121 -2.62 -23.72 2.30
C ASN A 121 -3.63 -22.55 2.28
N GLU A 122 -4.88 -22.81 1.91
CA GLU A 122 -5.88 -21.76 1.76
C GLU A 122 -6.21 -21.03 3.09
N SER A 123 -6.14 -21.73 4.23
CA SER A 123 -6.34 -21.09 5.54
C SER A 123 -5.22 -20.10 5.88
N GLU A 124 -3.97 -20.48 5.60
CA GLU A 124 -2.79 -19.61 5.79
C GLU A 124 -2.85 -18.40 4.85
N LYS A 125 -3.18 -18.63 3.57
CA LYS A 125 -3.36 -17.55 2.59
C LYS A 125 -4.47 -16.59 3.01
N HIS A 126 -5.61 -17.12 3.49
CA HIS A 126 -6.71 -16.29 3.97
C HIS A 126 -6.27 -15.43 5.17
N ALA A 127 -5.59 -16.02 6.15
CA ALA A 127 -5.08 -15.29 7.31
C ALA A 127 -4.09 -14.18 6.90
N LEU A 128 -3.18 -14.46 5.96
CA LEU A 128 -2.23 -13.46 5.44
C LEU A 128 -2.93 -12.31 4.72
N LYS A 129 -3.99 -12.59 3.95
CA LYS A 129 -4.80 -11.56 3.30
C LYS A 129 -5.52 -10.67 4.32
N GLN A 130 -6.16 -11.26 5.33
CA GLN A 130 -6.82 -10.50 6.39
C GLN A 130 -5.81 -9.64 7.17
N PHE A 131 -4.65 -10.22 7.51
CA PHE A 131 -3.57 -9.47 8.13
C PHE A 131 -3.16 -8.26 7.28
N ALA A 132 -2.89 -8.47 5.98
CA ALA A 132 -2.47 -7.42 5.07
C ALA A 132 -3.51 -6.31 4.94
N ARG A 133 -4.79 -6.68 4.85
CA ARG A 133 -5.90 -5.74 4.79
C ARG A 133 -5.93 -4.83 6.02
N HIS A 134 -5.94 -5.41 7.21
CA HIS A 134 -6.01 -4.63 8.45
C HIS A 134 -4.73 -3.86 8.72
N ALA A 135 -3.56 -4.46 8.49
CA ALA A 135 -2.27 -3.76 8.63
C ALA A 135 -2.15 -2.58 7.66
N GLY A 136 -2.61 -2.74 6.41
CA GLY A 136 -2.62 -1.69 5.39
C GLY A 136 -3.52 -0.51 5.76
N ILE A 137 -4.71 -0.77 6.30
CA ILE A 137 -5.63 0.27 6.77
C ILE A 137 -5.02 0.99 7.99
N ALA A 138 -4.52 0.25 8.99
CA ALA A 138 -3.86 0.86 10.15
C ALA A 138 -2.66 1.73 9.76
N PHE A 139 -1.88 1.27 8.75
CA PHE A 139 -0.77 2.03 8.18
C PHE A 139 -1.25 3.34 7.55
N GLN A 140 -2.32 3.32 6.74
CA GLN A 140 -2.87 4.51 6.10
C GLN A 140 -3.44 5.50 7.12
N ILE A 141 -4.21 5.01 8.11
CA ILE A 141 -4.72 5.88 9.18
C ILE A 141 -3.56 6.55 9.92
N LYS A 142 -2.45 5.83 10.16
CA LYS A 142 -1.26 6.41 10.77
C LYS A 142 -0.62 7.48 9.88
N ASP A 143 -0.58 7.28 8.55
CA ASP A 143 -0.10 8.31 7.61
C ASP A 143 -0.97 9.57 7.67
N ASP A 144 -2.28 9.42 7.67
CA ASP A 144 -3.24 10.53 7.75
C ASP A 144 -3.09 11.31 9.08
N LEU A 145 -2.87 10.59 10.20
CA LEU A 145 -2.59 11.20 11.50
C LEU A 145 -1.25 11.96 11.49
N LEU A 146 -0.21 11.39 10.88
CA LEU A 146 1.09 12.05 10.78
C LEU A 146 1.06 13.29 9.87
N ASP A 147 0.21 13.32 8.85
CA ASP A 147 0.06 14.51 8.00
C ASP A 147 -0.51 15.70 8.77
N VAL A 148 -1.31 15.44 9.81
CA VAL A 148 -1.94 16.49 10.65
C VAL A 148 -1.16 16.78 11.95
N GLU A 149 -0.65 15.74 12.63
CA GLU A 149 -0.02 15.86 13.95
C GLU A 149 1.51 15.78 13.92
N GLY A 150 2.10 15.37 12.79
CA GLY A 150 3.54 15.12 12.68
C GLY A 150 4.37 16.40 12.68
N ASP A 151 5.61 16.30 13.18
CA ASP A 151 6.58 17.41 13.13
C ASP A 151 7.09 17.59 11.69
N PRO A 152 6.91 18.76 11.07
CA PRO A 152 7.39 19.01 9.69
C PRO A 152 8.89 18.75 9.49
N SER A 153 9.70 18.90 10.54
CA SER A 153 11.15 18.69 10.50
C SER A 153 11.52 17.20 10.39
N GLU A 154 10.67 16.30 10.92
CA GLU A 154 10.88 14.85 10.88
C GLU A 154 10.23 14.19 9.67
N LEU A 155 9.09 14.73 9.21
CA LEU A 155 8.33 14.18 8.07
C LEU A 155 9.04 14.33 6.72
N GLY A 156 9.98 15.27 6.58
CA GLY A 156 10.65 15.57 5.30
C GLY A 156 9.71 16.04 4.18
N LYS A 157 8.47 16.41 4.51
CA LYS A 157 7.41 16.91 3.60
C LYS A 157 6.58 17.98 4.31
N SER A 158 5.96 18.87 3.54
CA SER A 158 5.03 19.86 4.10
C SER A 158 3.80 19.15 4.69
N PRO A 159 3.34 19.56 5.88
CA PRO A 159 2.09 19.05 6.46
C PRO A 159 0.87 19.51 5.65
N PHE A 160 -0.29 18.93 5.92
CA PHE A 160 -1.57 19.24 5.27
C PHE A 160 -1.58 19.04 3.75
N ARG A 161 -0.84 18.02 3.27
CA ARG A 161 -0.83 17.69 1.83
C ARG A 161 -2.19 17.17 1.36
N ASP A 162 -2.84 16.35 2.18
CA ASP A 162 -4.14 15.77 1.85
C ASP A 162 -5.22 16.85 1.77
N GLU A 163 -5.20 17.84 2.67
CA GLU A 163 -6.08 19.00 2.59
C GLU A 163 -5.85 19.82 1.31
N LYS A 164 -4.58 20.07 0.94
CA LYS A 164 -4.22 20.77 -0.31
C LYS A 164 -4.66 20.01 -1.55
N ASN A 165 -4.65 18.69 -1.50
CA ASN A 165 -5.06 17.82 -2.60
C ASN A 165 -6.58 17.55 -2.61
N ASN A 166 -7.33 18.08 -1.63
CA ASN A 166 -8.76 17.79 -1.43
C ASN A 166 -9.04 16.28 -1.31
N ASN A 167 -8.15 15.52 -0.69
CA ASN A 167 -8.34 14.09 -0.47
C ASN A 167 -9.19 13.85 0.79
N SER A 168 -10.15 12.92 0.70
CA SER A 168 -10.79 12.37 1.90
C SER A 168 -9.80 11.47 2.63
N THR A 169 -9.59 11.74 3.93
CA THR A 169 -8.72 10.96 4.82
C THR A 169 -9.51 10.41 5.99
N PHE A 170 -8.98 9.42 6.71
CA PHE A 170 -9.61 8.94 7.95
C PHE A 170 -9.76 10.05 8.98
N VAL A 171 -8.81 10.97 9.05
CA VAL A 171 -8.88 12.13 9.96
C VAL A 171 -9.98 13.11 9.53
N SER A 172 -10.13 13.39 8.23
CA SER A 172 -11.19 14.31 7.74
C SER A 172 -12.60 13.71 7.91
N VAL A 173 -12.75 12.40 7.81
CA VAL A 173 -14.04 11.70 7.93
C VAL A 173 -14.44 11.45 9.37
N LEU A 174 -13.50 11.07 10.23
CA LEU A 174 -13.77 10.62 11.60
C LEU A 174 -13.40 11.67 12.66
N GLY A 175 -12.45 12.56 12.36
CA GLY A 175 -11.74 13.36 13.36
C GLY A 175 -10.59 12.55 14.00
N ILE A 176 -9.64 13.26 14.61
CA ILE A 176 -8.37 12.70 15.10
C ILE A 176 -8.58 11.54 16.10
N GLU A 177 -9.39 11.75 17.13
CA GLU A 177 -9.55 10.75 18.20
C GLU A 177 -10.26 9.48 17.73
N ALA A 178 -11.27 9.60 16.85
CA ALA A 178 -11.93 8.44 16.29
C ALA A 178 -11.05 7.72 15.26
N ALA A 179 -10.25 8.44 14.48
CA ALA A 179 -9.24 7.84 13.59
C ALA A 179 -8.18 7.04 14.37
N LYS A 180 -7.69 7.56 15.52
CA LYS A 180 -6.80 6.80 16.40
C LYS A 180 -7.44 5.51 16.91
N LYS A 181 -8.72 5.57 17.31
CA LYS A 181 -9.46 4.39 17.76
C LYS A 181 -9.58 3.36 16.62
N GLU A 182 -9.98 3.79 15.44
CA GLU A 182 -10.09 2.94 14.25
C GLU A 182 -8.76 2.28 13.90
N MET A 183 -7.64 3.02 13.96
CA MET A 183 -6.30 2.47 13.77
C MET A 183 -6.01 1.32 14.75
N TRP A 184 -6.34 1.48 16.03
CA TRP A 184 -6.13 0.45 17.04
C TRP A 184 -7.05 -0.75 16.88
N GLU A 185 -8.29 -0.55 16.41
CA GLU A 185 -9.20 -1.64 16.07
C GLU A 185 -8.62 -2.49 14.94
N HIS A 186 -8.13 -1.87 13.87
CA HIS A 186 -7.46 -2.58 12.78
C HIS A 186 -6.15 -3.24 13.23
N TYR A 187 -5.38 -2.63 14.10
CA TYR A 187 -4.21 -3.26 14.71
C TYR A 187 -4.59 -4.55 15.45
N CYS A 188 -5.63 -4.53 16.30
CA CYS A 188 -6.09 -5.70 17.03
C CYS A 188 -6.56 -6.82 16.08
N LEU A 189 -7.37 -6.48 15.07
CA LEU A 189 -7.82 -7.42 14.05
C LEU A 189 -6.65 -8.06 13.29
N ALA A 190 -5.64 -7.29 12.92
CA ALA A 190 -4.42 -7.83 12.31
C ALA A 190 -3.69 -8.79 13.25
N MET A 191 -3.56 -8.45 14.54
CA MET A 191 -2.93 -9.31 15.53
C MET A 191 -3.69 -10.65 15.73
N GLU A 192 -5.01 -10.61 15.69
CA GLU A 192 -5.86 -11.82 15.80
C GLU A 192 -5.63 -12.77 14.62
N THR A 193 -5.50 -12.24 13.40
CA THR A 193 -5.26 -13.08 12.22
C THR A 193 -3.94 -13.86 12.30
N LEU A 194 -2.92 -13.32 12.99
CA LEU A 194 -1.64 -14.00 13.17
C LEU A 194 -1.74 -15.24 14.05
N GLN A 195 -2.79 -15.37 14.87
CA GLN A 195 -3.00 -16.55 15.72
C GLN A 195 -3.38 -17.79 14.90
N VAL A 196 -3.93 -17.61 13.71
CA VAL A 196 -4.28 -18.71 12.79
C VAL A 196 -3.05 -19.32 12.12
N LEU A 197 -1.96 -18.54 12.01
CA LEU A 197 -0.73 -19.01 11.41
C LEU A 197 -0.02 -19.97 12.37
N LYS A 198 0.39 -21.13 11.87
CA LYS A 198 1.05 -22.21 12.65
C LYS A 198 2.31 -21.78 13.39
N HIS A 199 2.95 -20.74 12.90
CA HIS A 199 4.19 -20.21 13.48
C HIS A 199 3.92 -18.81 14.01
N ASN A 200 4.24 -18.61 15.31
CA ASN A 200 4.28 -17.28 15.89
C ASN A 200 5.29 -16.44 15.08
N ASN A 201 4.80 -15.55 14.22
CA ASN A 201 5.64 -14.76 13.33
C ASN A 201 6.03 -13.43 14.00
N PRO A 202 7.18 -13.38 14.73
CA PRO A 202 7.60 -12.18 15.44
C PRO A 202 7.91 -11.03 14.47
N PHE A 203 8.31 -11.34 13.24
CA PHE A 203 8.60 -10.33 12.22
C PHE A 203 7.32 -9.58 11.81
N LEU A 204 6.22 -10.28 11.51
CA LEU A 204 4.97 -9.61 11.15
C LEU A 204 4.40 -8.80 12.32
N LYS A 205 4.53 -9.27 13.55
CA LYS A 205 4.20 -8.49 14.75
C LYS A 205 5.04 -7.23 14.86
N HIS A 206 6.35 -7.36 14.64
CA HIS A 206 7.26 -6.20 14.66
C HIS A 206 6.91 -5.19 13.58
N VAL A 207 6.64 -5.62 12.35
CA VAL A 207 6.23 -4.75 11.24
C VAL A 207 4.93 -4.02 11.57
N LEU A 208 3.92 -4.73 12.08
CA LEU A 208 2.65 -4.14 12.47
C LEU A 208 2.82 -3.08 13.58
N ASN A 209 3.64 -3.41 14.62
CA ASN A 209 3.98 -2.45 15.67
C ASN A 209 4.66 -1.20 15.08
N TYR A 210 5.62 -1.39 14.17
CA TYR A 210 6.28 -0.27 13.51
C TYR A 210 5.28 0.62 12.77
N PHE A 211 4.30 0.04 12.06
CA PHE A 211 3.30 0.82 11.30
C PHE A 211 2.52 1.79 12.17
N VAL A 212 2.12 1.41 13.38
CA VAL A 212 1.29 2.23 14.25
C VAL A 212 2.08 3.15 15.19
N HIS A 213 3.34 2.80 15.49
CA HIS A 213 4.17 3.56 16.44
C HIS A 213 5.20 4.48 15.77
N ARG A 214 5.40 4.42 14.45
CA ARG A 214 6.36 5.30 13.76
C ARG A 214 5.99 6.77 13.96
N GLY A 215 7.02 7.64 14.03
CA GLY A 215 6.89 9.09 14.16
C GLY A 215 6.98 9.85 12.83
N TYR A 216 7.32 9.15 11.73
CA TYR A 216 7.59 9.72 10.40
C TYR A 216 7.17 8.77 9.28
#